data_d9174aa00844ffe2c0c159d92f52f486
#
_entry.id   d9174aa00844ffe2c0c159d92f52f486
#
_cell.length_a   1.000
_cell.length_b   1.000
_cell.length_c   1.000
_cell.angle_alpha   90.00
_cell.angle_beta   90.00
_cell.angle_gamma   90.00
#
_symmetry.space_group_name_H-M   'P 1'
#
loop_
_entity.id
_entity.type
_entity.pdbx_description
1 polymer ?
#
loop_
_entity_poly.entity_id
_entity_poly.type
_entity_poly.pdbx_seq_one_letter_code
_entity_poly.pdbx_strand_id
1 'polypeptide(L)'
;MVKIGQIINFQLTNNPDKTYSAKVFTIGSSFENDSKTIAVHSTVIGSKVGLIDGMNITGMIGVNNVTTPAVPNDAIVEADGKFYIFVETSKQAEEHEEGHDDHGHAHDEGEAKHEHKNESEAAKHATEQGKNVNFEKIEIQKGVSALGYTAITPVQEIPAQTRIVVKGAFFINAKMSNTGGHEH
;
A
#
# COMPACT_ATOMS: atom_id res chain seq x y z
N MET A 1 -27.35 0.29 -12.91
CA MET A 1 -28.54 0.58 -12.11
C MET A 1 -28.66 -0.45 -11.00
N VAL A 2 -28.98 -0.04 -9.77
CA VAL A 2 -29.18 -0.94 -8.61
C VAL A 2 -30.37 -1.86 -8.89
N LYS A 3 -30.29 -3.12 -8.45
CA LYS A 3 -31.33 -4.14 -8.67
C LYS A 3 -31.71 -4.83 -7.34
N ILE A 4 -32.94 -5.27 -7.24
CA ILE A 4 -33.42 -6.14 -6.15
C ILE A 4 -32.60 -7.44 -6.18
N GLY A 5 -32.22 -7.93 -5.00
CA GLY A 5 -31.37 -9.11 -4.83
C GLY A 5 -29.88 -8.84 -4.83
N GLN A 6 -29.47 -7.62 -5.15
CA GLN A 6 -28.06 -7.21 -5.18
C GLN A 6 -27.46 -7.14 -3.78
N ILE A 7 -26.19 -7.47 -3.66
CA ILE A 7 -25.44 -7.38 -2.40
C ILE A 7 -24.82 -5.98 -2.26
N ILE A 8 -24.98 -5.42 -1.07
CA ILE A 8 -24.34 -4.19 -0.61
C ILE A 8 -23.33 -4.57 0.46
N ASN A 9 -22.10 -4.13 0.33
CA ASN A 9 -21.14 -4.17 1.42
C ASN A 9 -21.09 -2.79 2.06
N PHE A 10 -21.16 -2.73 3.40
CA PHE A 10 -21.22 -1.48 4.13
C PHE A 10 -20.38 -1.52 5.42
N GLN A 11 -20.01 -0.36 5.88
CA GLN A 11 -19.30 -0.12 7.13
C GLN A 11 -20.06 0.94 7.94
N LEU A 12 -19.92 0.89 9.26
CA LEU A 12 -20.39 1.98 10.11
C LEU A 12 -19.48 3.19 9.94
N THR A 13 -20.04 4.38 9.81
CA THR A 13 -19.25 5.61 9.65
C THR A 13 -18.32 5.87 10.85
N ASN A 14 -18.72 5.44 12.05
CA ASN A 14 -17.94 5.56 13.29
C ASN A 14 -17.06 4.34 13.62
N ASN A 15 -17.14 3.25 12.83
CA ASN A 15 -16.31 2.06 12.98
C ASN A 15 -16.07 1.39 11.61
N PRO A 16 -15.13 1.91 10.81
CA PRO A 16 -14.89 1.44 9.44
C PRO A 16 -14.13 0.11 9.38
N ASP A 17 -13.61 -0.40 10.49
CA ASP A 17 -12.79 -1.63 10.50
C ASP A 17 -13.60 -2.90 10.23
N LYS A 18 -14.92 -2.83 10.44
CA LYS A 18 -15.83 -3.97 10.27
C LYS A 18 -16.73 -3.78 9.07
N THR A 19 -16.66 -4.70 8.13
CA THR A 19 -17.53 -4.75 6.96
C THR A 19 -18.71 -5.69 7.20
N TYR A 20 -19.90 -5.25 6.86
CA TYR A 20 -21.14 -6.00 6.87
C TYR A 20 -21.65 -6.16 5.45
N SER A 21 -22.54 -7.13 5.24
CA SER A 21 -23.22 -7.34 3.96
C SER A 21 -24.74 -7.29 4.13
N ALA A 22 -25.41 -6.74 3.15
CA ALA A 22 -26.86 -6.71 3.08
C ALA A 22 -27.34 -7.04 1.67
N LYS A 23 -28.57 -7.52 1.54
CA LYS A 23 -29.22 -7.84 0.28
C LYS A 23 -30.38 -6.87 0.05
N VAL A 24 -30.38 -6.21 -1.10
CA VAL A 24 -31.47 -5.30 -1.51
C VAL A 24 -32.75 -6.10 -1.69
N PHE A 25 -33.83 -5.68 -1.05
CA PHE A 25 -35.14 -6.27 -1.24
C PHE A 25 -36.20 -5.29 -1.81
N THR A 26 -35.99 -3.97 -1.65
CA THR A 26 -36.88 -2.96 -2.22
C THR A 26 -36.08 -1.72 -2.64
N ILE A 27 -36.50 -1.07 -3.70
CA ILE A 27 -35.96 0.18 -4.21
C ILE A 27 -37.15 1.13 -4.39
N GLY A 28 -37.05 2.33 -3.81
CA GLY A 28 -38.04 3.37 -3.97
C GLY A 28 -38.22 3.79 -5.43
N SER A 29 -39.42 4.21 -5.77
CA SER A 29 -39.76 4.67 -7.15
C SER A 29 -39.78 6.19 -7.26
N SER A 30 -39.61 6.93 -6.16
CA SER A 30 -39.61 8.38 -6.11
C SER A 30 -38.44 8.91 -5.28
N PHE A 31 -38.09 10.18 -5.52
CA PHE A 31 -37.13 10.87 -4.68
C PHE A 31 -37.76 11.15 -3.30
N GLU A 32 -36.96 10.96 -2.25
CA GLU A 32 -37.36 11.34 -0.88
C GLU A 32 -37.09 12.82 -0.65
N ASN A 33 -38.16 13.56 -0.42
CA ASN A 33 -38.15 15.00 -0.12
C ASN A 33 -37.25 15.80 -1.10
N ASP A 34 -36.57 16.84 -0.63
CA ASP A 34 -35.68 17.68 -1.41
C ASP A 34 -34.30 17.10 -1.64
N SER A 35 -34.01 15.88 -1.18
CA SER A 35 -32.66 15.29 -1.14
C SER A 35 -32.19 14.71 -2.48
N LYS A 36 -33.07 14.58 -3.50
CA LYS A 36 -32.77 13.88 -4.76
C LYS A 36 -32.20 12.46 -4.58
N THR A 37 -32.50 11.82 -3.46
CA THR A 37 -32.12 10.44 -3.13
C THR A 37 -33.28 9.49 -3.33
N ILE A 38 -32.99 8.24 -3.63
CA ILE A 38 -33.97 7.16 -3.71
C ILE A 38 -33.70 6.18 -2.59
N ALA A 39 -34.74 5.85 -1.80
CA ALA A 39 -34.60 4.87 -0.74
C ALA A 39 -34.27 3.47 -1.29
N VAL A 40 -33.26 2.84 -0.72
CA VAL A 40 -32.91 1.44 -0.99
C VAL A 40 -32.99 0.66 0.32
N HIS A 41 -33.94 -0.24 0.43
CA HIS A 41 -34.09 -1.08 1.61
C HIS A 41 -33.36 -2.40 1.41
N SER A 42 -32.61 -2.79 2.43
CA SER A 42 -31.77 -3.98 2.39
C SER A 42 -31.83 -4.75 3.71
N THR A 43 -31.75 -6.06 3.63
CA THR A 43 -31.69 -6.93 4.82
C THR A 43 -30.25 -7.34 5.06
N VAL A 44 -29.75 -7.13 6.27
CA VAL A 44 -28.40 -7.54 6.68
C VAL A 44 -28.28 -9.06 6.61
N ILE A 45 -27.20 -9.54 6.00
CA ILE A 45 -26.86 -10.96 5.89
C ILE A 45 -25.80 -11.28 6.94
N GLY A 46 -25.99 -12.39 7.67
CA GLY A 46 -25.02 -12.85 8.67
C GLY A 46 -25.12 -12.10 10.00
N SER A 47 -23.95 -11.87 10.63
CA SER A 47 -23.88 -11.29 11.98
C SER A 47 -24.30 -9.81 11.99
N LYS A 48 -25.20 -9.48 12.91
CA LYS A 48 -25.66 -8.10 13.17
C LYS A 48 -24.99 -7.47 14.41
N VAL A 49 -23.99 -8.14 14.98
CA VAL A 49 -23.34 -7.68 16.21
C VAL A 49 -22.65 -6.34 15.98
N GLY A 50 -23.04 -5.35 16.78
CA GLY A 50 -22.54 -3.97 16.69
C GLY A 50 -23.41 -3.05 15.84
N LEU A 51 -24.50 -3.53 15.22
CA LEU A 51 -25.48 -2.69 14.54
C LEU A 51 -26.57 -2.27 15.51
N ILE A 52 -26.84 -0.97 15.56
CA ILE A 52 -27.92 -0.34 16.36
C ILE A 52 -28.74 0.51 15.39
N ASP A 53 -30.04 0.55 15.60
CA ASP A 53 -30.96 1.37 14.79
C ASP A 53 -30.56 2.86 14.84
N GLY A 54 -30.67 3.55 13.70
CA GLY A 54 -30.28 4.97 13.56
C GLY A 54 -28.77 5.21 13.28
N MET A 55 -27.95 4.18 13.20
CA MET A 55 -26.53 4.37 12.84
C MET A 55 -26.35 4.77 11.38
N ASN A 56 -25.43 5.70 11.14
CA ASN A 56 -24.99 6.06 9.78
C ASN A 56 -24.03 5.01 9.22
N ILE A 57 -24.25 4.65 7.98
CA ILE A 57 -23.43 3.68 7.24
C ILE A 57 -22.89 4.29 5.94
N THR A 58 -21.74 3.79 5.52
CA THR A 58 -21.22 3.98 4.16
C THR A 58 -21.28 2.65 3.42
N GLY A 59 -22.07 2.58 2.36
CA GLY A 59 -22.31 1.35 1.60
C GLY A 59 -21.82 1.47 0.17
N MET A 60 -21.37 0.33 -0.37
CA MET A 60 -21.00 0.17 -1.77
C MET A 60 -21.90 -0.81 -2.47
N ILE A 61 -22.41 -0.38 -3.61
CA ILE A 61 -23.21 -1.19 -4.50
C ILE A 61 -22.52 -1.30 -5.84
N GLY A 62 -22.13 -2.52 -6.22
CA GLY A 62 -21.58 -2.78 -7.56
C GLY A 62 -22.67 -2.68 -8.61
N VAL A 63 -22.63 -1.69 -9.47
CA VAL A 63 -23.64 -1.51 -10.54
C VAL A 63 -23.27 -2.17 -11.85
N ASN A 64 -22.02 -2.61 -12.00
CA ASN A 64 -21.48 -3.32 -13.17
C ASN A 64 -20.56 -4.45 -12.68
N ASN A 65 -20.50 -5.55 -13.45
CA ASN A 65 -19.57 -6.64 -13.21
C ASN A 65 -18.18 -6.29 -13.82
N VAL A 66 -17.58 -5.20 -13.36
CA VAL A 66 -16.22 -4.83 -13.75
C VAL A 66 -15.29 -5.21 -12.61
N THR A 67 -14.37 -6.13 -12.88
CA THR A 67 -13.29 -6.44 -11.94
C THR A 67 -12.15 -5.48 -12.22
N THR A 68 -11.80 -4.66 -11.23
CA THR A 68 -10.68 -3.72 -11.31
C THR A 68 -9.65 -4.10 -10.26
N PRO A 69 -8.35 -4.15 -10.59
CA PRO A 69 -7.31 -4.33 -9.59
C PRO A 69 -7.41 -3.26 -8.51
N ALA A 70 -7.30 -3.67 -7.25
CA ALA A 70 -7.34 -2.74 -6.12
C ALA A 70 -6.29 -3.16 -5.08
N VAL A 71 -5.72 -2.18 -4.40
CA VAL A 71 -4.75 -2.38 -3.31
C VAL A 71 -5.25 -1.69 -2.04
N PRO A 72 -4.84 -2.15 -0.84
CA PRO A 72 -5.09 -1.42 0.39
C PRO A 72 -4.56 0.01 0.29
N ASN A 73 -5.26 0.96 0.90
CA ASN A 73 -4.88 2.38 0.84
C ASN A 73 -3.45 2.62 1.35
N ASP A 74 -3.01 1.86 2.37
CA ASP A 74 -1.68 1.94 2.97
C ASP A 74 -0.54 1.48 2.04
N ALA A 75 -0.87 0.78 0.93
CA ALA A 75 0.10 0.38 -0.08
C ALA A 75 0.47 1.51 -1.04
N ILE A 76 -0.32 2.60 -1.06
CA ILE A 76 -0.15 3.69 -2.02
C ILE A 76 0.65 4.82 -1.38
N VAL A 77 1.71 5.24 -2.05
CA VAL A 77 2.54 6.39 -1.66
C VAL A 77 2.39 7.48 -2.69
N GLU A 78 2.19 8.71 -2.21
CA GLU A 78 2.22 9.91 -3.04
C GLU A 78 3.61 10.56 -2.95
N ALA A 79 4.20 10.84 -4.10
CA ALA A 79 5.47 11.56 -4.23
C ALA A 79 5.47 12.33 -5.55
N ASP A 80 5.94 13.57 -5.52
CA ASP A 80 6.07 14.47 -6.70
C ASP A 80 4.77 14.63 -7.50
N GLY A 81 3.62 14.64 -6.80
CA GLY A 81 2.29 14.76 -7.42
C GLY A 81 1.81 13.52 -8.16
N LYS A 82 2.47 12.39 -7.99
CA LYS A 82 2.14 11.09 -8.57
C LYS A 82 1.92 10.04 -7.48
N PHE A 83 1.29 8.93 -7.86
CA PHE A 83 1.01 7.83 -6.96
C PHE A 83 1.80 6.59 -7.34
N TYR A 84 2.31 5.89 -6.34
CA TYR A 84 3.17 4.73 -6.51
C TYR A 84 2.76 3.59 -5.59
N ILE A 85 3.06 2.38 -6.04
CA ILE A 85 3.12 1.17 -5.22
C ILE A 85 4.51 0.57 -5.32
N PHE A 86 4.87 -0.28 -4.35
CA PHE A 86 6.13 -1.02 -4.36
C PHE A 86 5.85 -2.50 -4.50
N VAL A 87 6.58 -3.12 -5.42
CA VAL A 87 6.48 -4.56 -5.67
C VAL A 87 7.81 -5.24 -5.39
N GLU A 88 7.75 -6.47 -4.88
CA GLU A 88 8.93 -7.31 -4.73
C GLU A 88 9.46 -7.70 -6.12
N THR A 89 10.76 -7.53 -6.33
CA THR A 89 11.42 -7.86 -7.60
C THR A 89 12.69 -8.65 -7.36
N SER A 90 13.04 -9.51 -8.32
CA SER A 90 14.34 -10.19 -8.37
C SER A 90 15.41 -9.38 -9.12
N LYS A 91 15.04 -8.26 -9.74
CA LYS A 91 15.98 -7.36 -10.38
C LYS A 91 16.93 -6.80 -9.33
N GLN A 92 18.22 -6.90 -9.57
CA GLN A 92 19.21 -6.16 -8.78
C GLN A 92 19.15 -4.68 -9.16
N ALA A 93 19.38 -3.79 -8.19
CA ALA A 93 19.59 -2.38 -8.50
C ALA A 93 20.77 -2.30 -9.48
N GLU A 94 20.62 -1.57 -10.58
CA GLU A 94 21.73 -1.26 -11.45
C GLU A 94 22.71 -0.44 -10.61
N GLU A 95 23.84 -1.04 -10.22
CA GLU A 95 24.96 -0.32 -9.65
C GLU A 95 25.51 0.56 -10.77
N HIS A 96 25.34 1.87 -10.65
CA HIS A 96 26.11 2.81 -11.44
C HIS A 96 27.56 2.63 -11.04
N GLU A 97 28.34 1.91 -11.87
CA GLU A 97 29.80 1.91 -11.80
C GLU A 97 30.27 3.35 -12.05
N GLU A 98 30.44 4.11 -10.96
CA GLU A 98 31.24 5.30 -11.01
C GLU A 98 32.70 4.85 -11.21
N GLY A 99 33.24 5.15 -12.39
CA GLY A 99 34.63 4.89 -12.72
C GLY A 99 35.54 5.56 -11.69
N HIS A 100 36.14 4.77 -10.82
CA HIS A 100 37.24 5.20 -10.00
C HIS A 100 38.47 5.38 -10.91
N ASP A 101 38.71 6.62 -11.30
CA ASP A 101 40.03 7.02 -11.79
C ASP A 101 41.03 6.87 -10.64
N ASP A 102 41.89 5.88 -10.84
CA ASP A 102 43.06 5.56 -10.01
C ASP A 102 44.05 6.73 -9.99
N HIS A 103 43.99 7.59 -8.98
CA HIS A 103 45.07 8.52 -8.66
C HIS A 103 45.97 7.90 -7.60
N GLY A 104 47.01 7.20 -8.07
CA GLY A 104 48.11 6.74 -7.26
C GLY A 104 48.83 7.88 -6.55
N HIS A 105 48.74 7.92 -5.21
CA HIS A 105 49.67 8.66 -4.36
C HIS A 105 50.41 7.66 -3.48
N ALA A 106 51.69 7.47 -3.88
CA ALA A 106 52.67 6.86 -3.03
C ALA A 106 53.08 7.85 -1.92
N HIS A 107 52.94 7.48 -0.68
CA HIS A 107 53.64 8.07 0.46
C HIS A 107 54.19 7.02 1.40
N ASP A 108 55.44 7.21 1.60
CA ASP A 108 56.54 6.62 2.33
C ASP A 108 56.28 6.48 3.84
N GLU A 109 57.00 5.61 4.42
CA GLU A 109 57.17 5.02 5.72
C GLU A 109 57.02 5.92 6.97
N GLY A 110 56.48 5.34 8.08
CA GLY A 110 56.55 5.88 9.41
C GLY A 110 55.96 4.91 10.45
N GLU A 111 56.85 4.09 11.06
CA GLU A 111 56.55 3.17 12.17
C GLU A 111 56.06 3.92 13.40
N ALA A 112 55.01 3.43 14.09
CA ALA A 112 54.85 3.47 15.53
C ALA A 112 53.85 2.40 16.01
N LYS A 113 54.40 1.42 16.73
CA LYS A 113 53.65 0.42 17.50
C LYS A 113 52.90 1.08 18.67
N HIS A 114 51.59 0.82 18.79
CA HIS A 114 50.92 0.86 20.10
C HIS A 114 50.02 -0.37 20.20
N GLU A 115 50.44 -1.29 21.13
CA GLU A 115 49.61 -2.36 21.63
C GLU A 115 48.59 -1.75 22.62
N HIS A 116 47.31 -1.93 22.36
CA HIS A 116 46.26 -1.89 23.37
C HIS A 116 45.45 -3.17 23.33
N LYS A 117 45.73 -4.07 24.27
CA LYS A 117 44.80 -5.10 24.72
C LYS A 117 43.57 -4.42 25.28
N ASN A 118 42.41 -4.70 24.77
CA ASN A 118 41.18 -4.64 25.51
C ASN A 118 40.31 -5.85 25.17
N GLU A 119 40.21 -6.72 26.14
CA GLU A 119 39.17 -7.73 26.24
C GLU A 119 37.83 -7.03 26.37
N SER A 120 36.92 -7.29 25.45
CA SER A 120 35.51 -7.06 25.69
C SER A 120 34.71 -8.13 24.99
N GLU A 121 33.90 -8.75 25.78
CA GLU A 121 32.96 -9.83 25.64
C GLU A 121 32.27 -9.90 24.27
N ALA A 122 32.35 -11.07 23.68
CA ALA A 122 31.64 -11.47 22.50
C ALA A 122 30.10 -11.53 22.77
N ALA A 123 29.42 -10.43 22.56
CA ALA A 123 27.99 -10.48 22.33
C ALA A 123 27.75 -11.16 20.96
N LYS A 124 27.33 -12.42 21.03
CA LYS A 124 26.84 -13.15 19.85
C LYS A 124 25.55 -12.50 19.37
N HIS A 125 25.66 -11.49 18.53
CA HIS A 125 24.55 -11.13 17.65
C HIS A 125 24.47 -12.21 16.56
N ALA A 126 23.50 -13.10 16.71
CA ALA A 126 23.05 -13.93 15.61
C ALA A 126 22.55 -12.99 14.52
N THR A 127 23.36 -12.76 13.50
CA THR A 127 22.96 -12.15 12.25
C THR A 127 21.99 -13.14 11.60
N GLU A 128 20.69 -12.94 11.81
CA GLU A 128 19.70 -13.44 10.87
C GLU A 128 20.10 -12.86 9.52
N GLN A 129 20.59 -13.72 8.62
CA GLN A 129 20.77 -13.37 7.22
C GLN A 129 19.40 -13.06 6.64
N GLY A 130 18.94 -11.84 6.85
CA GLY A 130 17.75 -11.30 6.20
C GLY A 130 17.95 -11.43 4.71
N LYS A 131 17.10 -12.23 4.06
CA LYS A 131 17.06 -12.35 2.62
C LYS A 131 16.88 -10.93 2.06
N ASN A 132 17.89 -10.39 1.39
CA ASN A 132 17.77 -9.09 0.76
C ASN A 132 16.62 -9.15 -0.25
N VAL A 133 15.60 -8.35 -0.01
CA VAL A 133 14.43 -8.26 -0.89
C VAL A 133 14.52 -6.94 -1.61
N ASN A 134 14.57 -6.99 -2.93
CA ASN A 134 14.58 -5.80 -3.77
C ASN A 134 13.15 -5.37 -4.07
N PHE A 135 12.95 -4.07 -4.16
CA PHE A 135 11.64 -3.47 -4.47
C PHE A 135 11.74 -2.60 -5.71
N GLU A 136 10.71 -2.69 -6.55
CA GLU A 136 10.53 -1.84 -7.72
C GLU A 136 9.40 -0.85 -7.45
N LYS A 137 9.63 0.44 -7.73
CA LYS A 137 8.64 1.51 -7.61
C LYS A 137 7.84 1.60 -8.89
N ILE A 138 6.52 1.41 -8.80
CA ILE A 138 5.61 1.41 -9.96
C ILE A 138 4.64 2.57 -9.84
N GLU A 139 4.61 3.44 -10.85
CA GLU A 139 3.63 4.51 -10.97
C GLU A 139 2.24 3.93 -11.29
N ILE A 140 1.22 4.49 -10.61
CA ILE A 140 -0.17 4.07 -10.79
C ILE A 140 -1.09 5.28 -10.97
N GLN A 141 -2.20 5.07 -11.63
CA GLN A 141 -3.34 5.97 -11.60
C GLN A 141 -4.34 5.47 -10.55
N LYS A 142 -4.76 6.38 -9.65
CA LYS A 142 -5.78 6.07 -8.64
C LYS A 142 -7.17 6.13 -9.25
N GLY A 143 -7.97 5.12 -8.98
CA GLY A 143 -9.39 5.10 -9.25
C GLY A 143 -10.22 5.33 -7.99
N VAL A 144 -11.40 4.72 -7.92
CA VAL A 144 -12.33 4.84 -6.80
C VAL A 144 -11.75 4.13 -5.57
N SER A 145 -11.82 4.83 -4.41
CA SER A 145 -11.45 4.26 -3.11
C SER A 145 -12.69 3.86 -2.33
N ALA A 146 -12.64 2.66 -1.72
CA ALA A 146 -13.75 2.17 -0.94
C ALA A 146 -13.35 1.03 -0.01
N LEU A 147 -13.96 0.98 1.18
CA LEU A 147 -13.75 -0.08 2.17
C LEU A 147 -12.26 -0.34 2.50
N GLY A 148 -11.44 0.71 2.54
CA GLY A 148 -10.00 0.59 2.82
C GLY A 148 -9.14 0.20 1.62
N TYR A 149 -9.73 0.06 0.42
CA TYR A 149 -9.02 -0.25 -0.82
C TYR A 149 -9.19 0.86 -1.85
N THR A 150 -8.20 1.00 -2.71
CA THR A 150 -8.26 1.91 -3.87
C THR A 150 -8.06 1.10 -5.14
N ALA A 151 -8.96 1.28 -6.11
CA ALA A 151 -8.77 0.78 -7.46
C ALA A 151 -7.55 1.45 -8.09
N ILE A 152 -6.73 0.67 -8.80
CA ILE A 152 -5.51 1.17 -9.43
C ILE A 152 -5.42 0.75 -10.89
N THR A 153 -4.78 1.59 -11.69
CA THR A 153 -4.32 1.25 -13.03
C THR A 153 -2.83 1.48 -13.07
N PRO A 154 -2.00 0.42 -13.04
CA PRO A 154 -0.55 0.55 -13.15
C PRO A 154 -0.15 1.12 -14.53
N VAL A 155 0.87 1.98 -14.56
CA VAL A 155 1.41 2.54 -15.80
C VAL A 155 2.20 1.48 -16.59
N GLN A 156 2.78 0.52 -15.89
CA GLN A 156 3.46 -0.64 -16.47
C GLN A 156 2.81 -1.95 -16.02
N GLU A 157 2.95 -2.99 -16.80
CA GLU A 157 2.37 -4.29 -16.48
C GLU A 157 3.04 -4.91 -15.24
N ILE A 158 2.22 -5.35 -14.30
CA ILE A 158 2.67 -6.08 -13.11
C ILE A 158 2.43 -7.56 -13.36
N PRO A 159 3.47 -8.40 -13.34
CA PRO A 159 3.30 -9.84 -13.53
C PRO A 159 2.32 -10.44 -12.52
N ALA A 160 1.55 -11.44 -12.95
CA ALA A 160 0.66 -12.17 -12.06
C ALA A 160 1.42 -12.74 -10.86
N GLN A 161 0.81 -12.73 -9.68
CA GLN A 161 1.38 -13.20 -8.41
C GLN A 161 2.55 -12.37 -7.85
N THR A 162 2.85 -11.18 -8.41
CA THR A 162 3.81 -10.25 -7.83
C THR A 162 3.35 -9.81 -6.45
N ARG A 163 4.25 -9.83 -5.47
CA ARG A 163 3.97 -9.40 -4.09
C ARG A 163 4.03 -7.88 -4.01
N ILE A 164 2.96 -7.28 -3.51
CA ILE A 164 2.85 -5.83 -3.31
C ILE A 164 3.11 -5.51 -1.84
N VAL A 165 3.87 -4.46 -1.57
CA VAL A 165 4.11 -3.96 -0.21
C VAL A 165 2.83 -3.27 0.27
N VAL A 166 2.20 -3.82 1.30
CA VAL A 166 0.98 -3.26 1.90
C VAL A 166 1.27 -2.32 3.05
N LYS A 167 2.31 -2.63 3.84
CA LYS A 167 2.72 -1.79 4.99
C LYS A 167 4.17 -1.39 4.86
N GLY A 168 4.47 -0.15 5.22
CA GLY A 168 5.84 0.36 5.17
C GLY A 168 6.28 0.89 3.80
N ALA A 169 5.38 1.01 2.82
CA ALA A 169 5.67 1.56 1.49
C ALA A 169 6.29 2.96 1.56
N PHE A 170 5.84 3.79 2.50
CA PHE A 170 6.42 5.11 2.74
C PHE A 170 7.91 5.06 3.11
N PHE A 171 8.31 4.12 3.98
CA PHE A 171 9.72 3.98 4.39
C PHE A 171 10.61 3.52 3.22
N ILE A 172 10.09 2.63 2.36
CA ILE A 172 10.80 2.22 1.15
C ILE A 172 10.99 3.41 0.23
N ASN A 173 9.94 4.22 0.00
CA ASN A 173 10.04 5.42 -0.81
C ASN A 173 11.07 6.40 -0.25
N ALA A 174 11.04 6.67 1.05
CA ALA A 174 11.99 7.58 1.70
C ALA A 174 13.45 7.08 1.56
N LYS A 175 13.67 5.76 1.71
CA LYS A 175 15.01 5.17 1.53
C LYS A 175 15.49 5.32 0.08
N MET A 176 14.64 5.03 -0.90
CA MET A 176 15.00 5.14 -2.33
C MET A 176 15.27 6.60 -2.74
N SER A 177 14.55 7.56 -2.15
CA SER A 177 14.78 9.00 -2.43
C SER A 177 16.08 9.51 -1.81
N ASN A 178 16.51 8.95 -0.66
CA ASN A 178 17.75 9.36 0.02
C ASN A 178 19.02 8.77 -0.61
N THR A 179 18.93 7.68 -1.35
CA THR A 179 20.08 7.09 -2.05
C THR A 179 20.40 7.80 -3.36
N GLY A 180 19.53 8.69 -3.85
CA GLY A 180 19.74 9.49 -5.07
C GLY A 180 20.21 10.93 -4.84
N GLY A 181 20.50 11.35 -3.61
CA GLY A 181 20.75 12.75 -3.27
C GLY A 181 22.09 13.02 -2.61
N HIS A 182 23.22 12.69 -3.24
CA HIS A 182 24.54 13.24 -2.93
C HIS A 182 25.15 13.81 -4.22
N GLU A 183 24.59 14.90 -4.70
CA GLU A 183 25.32 15.85 -5.53
C GLU A 183 25.55 17.11 -4.69
N HIS A 184 26.81 17.35 -4.31
CA HIS A 184 27.37 18.63 -3.91
C HIS A 184 28.53 18.98 -4.81
#